data_2c71a9b081860daa9e3772cbbe3c7555
#
_entry.id   2c71a9b081860daa9e3772cbbe3c7555
#
_cell.length_a   1.000
_cell.length_b   1.000
_cell.length_c   1.000
_cell.angle_alpha   90.00
_cell.angle_beta   90.00
_cell.angle_gamma   90.00
#
_symmetry.space_group_name_H-M   'P 1'
#
loop_
_entity.id
_entity.type
_entity.pdbx_description
1 polymer ?
#
loop_
_entity_poly.entity_id
_entity_poly.type
_entity_poly.pdbx_seq_one_letter_code
_entity_poly.pdbx_strand_id
1 'polypeptide(L)'
;MSAAAAPTDDHADQAWKPKHNPWLIAVVVTVAAFMEILDTTIVNVSLPHIAGNLSSTYDDATWTLTSYLVANGIVLTISGWLGKLFGRKRYFLICISMFSISSFLCGISTSLPELIFFRLLQGFFGGGLQPNQQSIILDTFPPAKRAAAFGLTAIATVVAPVIGPSLGGWITDNYSWRWVFFINVPVGALATVAVSFMIDDPPWARKQAAPLDFVGIGLITIGFGCLEVAVDRGEDEDWFGSRIIVIMAILAVLGIGGAVLWLLHTKKPAVDLRVFKDRNFAVGTALMGAVGALLYSSAIIVPQFAQQVMGYTATLSGLILSPGGVAVIILIPIVGMAMKKIQLRYIIAFGFFLMGMSMLWSARLVPALDFRHLVFFRMSQTATMAFLFVPISTITYATLPRELNADGSALFSMVRNVLGSLSISGATALVTELRQAHQTHMVHWMTPFHQPFNEYLSQARIAALARGFAEPVVNSVAMGKLYQQFSKQIAILAYNEVFMILGIGSLLVVPFCFLMSPLKGDDKP
;
A
#
# COMPACT_ATOMS: atom_id res chain seq x y z
N MET A 1 56.70 -19.27 5.73
CA MET A 1 56.46 -17.93 5.17
C MET A 1 54.96 -17.64 5.31
N SER A 2 54.63 -16.89 6.35
CA SER A 2 53.25 -16.50 6.65
C SER A 2 52.90 -15.34 5.72
N ALA A 3 51.85 -15.53 4.86
CA ALA A 3 51.28 -14.46 4.08
C ALA A 3 50.48 -13.55 5.03
N ALA A 4 51.00 -12.36 5.26
CA ALA A 4 50.30 -11.30 5.98
C ALA A 4 48.99 -10.97 5.23
N ALA A 5 47.86 -11.14 5.91
CA ALA A 5 46.58 -10.66 5.42
C ALA A 5 46.67 -9.13 5.22
N ALA A 6 46.28 -8.67 4.04
CA ALA A 6 46.19 -7.24 3.75
C ALA A 6 45.20 -6.59 4.76
N PRO A 7 45.49 -5.39 5.28
CA PRO A 7 44.60 -4.71 6.19
C PRO A 7 43.28 -4.42 5.45
N THR A 8 42.19 -4.85 6.04
CA THR A 8 40.83 -4.52 5.59
C THR A 8 40.64 -3.01 5.65
N ASP A 9 40.19 -2.41 4.55
CA ASP A 9 40.00 -0.96 4.32
C ASP A 9 38.82 -0.37 5.15
N ASP A 10 38.75 -0.70 6.44
CA ASP A 10 37.69 -0.21 7.37
C ASP A 10 37.68 1.32 7.53
N HIS A 11 38.83 1.98 7.26
CA HIS A 11 38.95 3.44 7.36
C HIS A 11 38.46 4.19 6.12
N ALA A 12 38.46 3.58 4.93
CA ALA A 12 37.95 4.19 3.71
C ALA A 12 36.43 4.25 3.67
N ASP A 13 35.77 3.26 4.27
CA ASP A 13 34.29 3.19 4.34
C ASP A 13 33.65 4.21 5.29
N GLN A 14 34.40 4.66 6.32
CA GLN A 14 33.92 5.69 7.24
C GLN A 14 34.03 7.10 6.68
N ALA A 15 34.79 7.34 5.63
CA ALA A 15 35.08 8.65 5.05
C ALA A 15 34.19 9.02 3.84
N TRP A 16 33.41 8.07 3.29
CA TRP A 16 32.58 8.37 2.10
C TRP A 16 31.47 9.38 2.41
N LYS A 17 31.35 10.40 1.59
CA LYS A 17 30.29 11.40 1.61
C LYS A 17 29.76 11.57 0.19
N PRO A 18 28.45 11.77 0.02
CA PRO A 18 27.89 12.08 -1.29
C PRO A 18 28.47 13.40 -1.81
N LYS A 19 28.73 13.47 -3.13
CA LYS A 19 29.27 14.68 -3.77
C LYS A 19 28.26 15.82 -3.80
N HIS A 20 26.96 15.47 -3.86
CA HIS A 20 25.87 16.42 -3.92
C HIS A 20 25.15 16.53 -2.58
N ASN A 21 24.31 17.54 -2.44
CA ASN A 21 23.54 17.77 -1.22
C ASN A 21 22.65 16.56 -0.91
N PRO A 22 22.80 15.91 0.27
CA PRO A 22 22.00 14.74 0.67
C PRO A 22 20.49 14.96 0.58
N TRP A 23 20.02 16.17 0.88
CA TRP A 23 18.59 16.47 0.85
C TRP A 23 18.02 16.52 -0.58
N LEU A 24 18.80 17.03 -1.54
CA LEU A 24 18.39 16.99 -2.96
C LEU A 24 18.35 15.54 -3.46
N ILE A 25 19.33 14.71 -3.09
CA ILE A 25 19.29 13.27 -3.39
C ILE A 25 18.01 12.63 -2.82
N ALA A 26 17.71 12.90 -1.53
CA ALA A 26 16.52 12.36 -0.89
C ALA A 26 15.22 12.79 -1.60
N VAL A 27 15.11 14.04 -2.02
CA VAL A 27 13.94 14.53 -2.76
C VAL A 27 13.80 13.80 -4.09
N VAL A 28 14.88 13.69 -4.88
CA VAL A 28 14.85 13.06 -6.20
C VAL A 28 14.46 11.58 -6.12
N VAL A 29 15.05 10.81 -5.20
CA VAL A 29 14.70 9.39 -5.06
C VAL A 29 13.30 9.21 -4.48
N THR A 30 12.85 10.13 -3.63
CA THR A 30 11.50 10.09 -3.07
C THR A 30 10.44 10.43 -4.12
N VAL A 31 10.72 11.36 -5.05
CA VAL A 31 9.82 11.66 -6.17
C VAL A 31 9.63 10.44 -7.08
N ALA A 32 10.69 9.66 -7.33
CA ALA A 32 10.58 8.44 -8.12
C ALA A 32 9.72 7.37 -7.42
N ALA A 33 9.90 7.18 -6.11
CA ALA A 33 9.06 6.27 -5.32
C ALA A 33 7.62 6.78 -5.19
N PHE A 34 7.43 8.10 -5.05
CA PHE A 34 6.09 8.72 -5.03
C PHE A 34 5.33 8.45 -6.34
N MET A 35 6.00 8.60 -7.48
CA MET A 35 5.43 8.33 -8.80
C MET A 35 4.93 6.88 -8.91
N GLU A 36 5.70 5.91 -8.42
CA GLU A 36 5.32 4.49 -8.42
C GLU A 36 4.10 4.24 -7.52
N ILE A 37 4.09 4.78 -6.30
CA ILE A 37 2.96 4.62 -5.38
C ILE A 37 1.70 5.33 -5.92
N LEU A 38 1.85 6.49 -6.53
CA LEU A 38 0.76 7.21 -7.17
C LEU A 38 0.15 6.38 -8.30
N ASP A 39 1.00 5.77 -9.15
CA ASP A 39 0.58 4.95 -10.29
C ASP A 39 -0.32 3.77 -9.86
N THR A 40 -0.01 3.12 -8.74
CA THR A 40 -0.83 2.01 -8.23
C THR A 40 -2.26 2.44 -7.86
N THR A 41 -2.44 3.67 -7.41
CA THR A 41 -3.73 4.16 -6.89
C THR A 41 -4.53 4.95 -7.92
N ILE A 42 -3.85 5.64 -8.83
CA ILE A 42 -4.49 6.50 -9.83
C ILE A 42 -5.26 5.68 -10.88
N VAL A 43 -4.76 4.48 -11.24
CA VAL A 43 -5.36 3.61 -12.26
C VAL A 43 -6.68 3.00 -11.78
N ASN A 44 -6.83 2.71 -10.48
CA ASN A 44 -8.05 2.13 -9.91
C ASN A 44 -9.32 2.90 -10.26
N VAL A 45 -9.26 4.23 -10.25
CA VAL A 45 -10.42 5.08 -10.54
C VAL A 45 -10.75 5.11 -12.04
N SER A 46 -9.76 4.79 -12.88
CA SER A 46 -9.89 4.82 -14.35
C SER A 46 -10.41 3.50 -14.94
N LEU A 47 -10.50 2.42 -14.14
CA LEU A 47 -10.90 1.09 -14.63
C LEU A 47 -12.23 1.06 -15.42
N PRO A 48 -13.33 1.71 -14.98
CA PRO A 48 -14.57 1.72 -15.76
C PRO A 48 -14.40 2.34 -17.14
N HIS A 49 -13.58 3.39 -17.25
CA HIS A 49 -13.30 4.05 -18.53
C HIS A 49 -12.37 3.21 -19.42
N ILE A 50 -11.41 2.50 -18.82
CA ILE A 50 -10.54 1.55 -19.52
C ILE A 50 -11.39 0.43 -20.11
N ALA A 51 -12.24 -0.22 -19.30
CA ALA A 51 -13.14 -1.27 -19.74
C ALA A 51 -14.03 -0.82 -20.91
N GLY A 52 -14.70 0.32 -20.77
CA GLY A 52 -15.56 0.86 -21.81
C GLY A 52 -14.81 1.22 -23.11
N ASN A 53 -13.64 1.84 -23.00
CA ASN A 53 -12.84 2.25 -24.18
C ASN A 53 -12.18 1.09 -24.91
N LEU A 54 -11.79 0.03 -24.20
CA LEU A 54 -11.14 -1.15 -24.78
C LEU A 54 -12.14 -2.29 -25.06
N SER A 55 -13.46 -2.01 -24.98
CA SER A 55 -14.54 -2.95 -25.27
C SER A 55 -14.41 -4.26 -24.48
N SER A 56 -14.09 -4.16 -23.17
CA SER A 56 -13.91 -5.27 -22.24
C SER A 56 -14.88 -5.18 -21.06
N THR A 57 -15.00 -6.25 -20.30
CA THR A 57 -15.74 -6.23 -19.04
C THR A 57 -14.93 -5.49 -17.96
N TYR A 58 -15.61 -5.06 -16.88
CA TYR A 58 -14.92 -4.47 -15.73
C TYR A 58 -13.96 -5.48 -15.09
N ASP A 59 -14.40 -6.75 -14.95
CA ASP A 59 -13.61 -7.81 -14.36
C ASP A 59 -12.35 -8.14 -15.16
N ASP A 60 -12.43 -8.12 -16.50
CA ASP A 60 -11.25 -8.26 -17.34
C ASP A 60 -10.29 -7.07 -17.19
N ALA A 61 -10.82 -5.86 -17.07
CA ALA A 61 -9.99 -4.66 -16.91
C ALA A 61 -9.21 -4.66 -15.59
N THR A 62 -9.69 -5.32 -14.52
CA THR A 62 -8.96 -5.44 -13.24
C THR A 62 -7.63 -6.18 -13.40
N TRP A 63 -7.46 -7.05 -14.43
CA TRP A 63 -6.17 -7.67 -14.74
C TRP A 63 -5.04 -6.67 -15.01
N THR A 64 -5.38 -5.42 -15.38
CA THR A 64 -4.37 -4.36 -15.52
C THR A 64 -3.74 -3.98 -14.18
N LEU A 65 -4.47 -4.12 -13.08
CA LEU A 65 -3.94 -3.92 -11.71
C LEU A 65 -3.21 -5.16 -11.23
N THR A 66 -3.86 -6.32 -11.33
CA THR A 66 -3.31 -7.61 -10.88
C THR A 66 -1.96 -7.90 -11.53
N SER A 67 -1.82 -7.74 -12.86
CA SER A 67 -0.56 -7.96 -13.56
C SER A 67 0.57 -7.06 -13.08
N TYR A 68 0.25 -5.80 -12.80
CA TYR A 68 1.20 -4.85 -12.22
C TYR A 68 1.64 -5.27 -10.81
N LEU A 69 0.67 -5.57 -9.92
CA LEU A 69 0.94 -5.92 -8.52
C LEU A 69 1.75 -7.21 -8.40
N VAL A 70 1.42 -8.23 -9.20
CA VAL A 70 2.17 -9.50 -9.27
C VAL A 70 3.63 -9.23 -9.65
N ALA A 71 3.88 -8.52 -10.74
CA ALA A 71 5.24 -8.24 -11.19
C ALA A 71 6.00 -7.36 -10.19
N ASN A 72 5.34 -6.34 -9.63
CA ASN A 72 5.89 -5.45 -8.61
C ASN A 72 6.30 -6.23 -7.35
N GLY A 73 5.41 -7.07 -6.80
CA GLY A 73 5.67 -7.85 -5.59
C GLY A 73 6.85 -8.82 -5.74
N ILE A 74 6.96 -9.50 -6.90
CA ILE A 74 8.08 -10.39 -7.20
C ILE A 74 9.40 -9.62 -7.20
N VAL A 75 9.48 -8.55 -7.98
CA VAL A 75 10.71 -7.77 -8.15
C VAL A 75 11.09 -7.03 -6.88
N LEU A 76 10.11 -6.51 -6.15
CA LEU A 76 10.32 -5.87 -4.86
C LEU A 76 11.08 -6.79 -3.91
N THR A 77 10.74 -8.09 -3.86
CA THR A 77 11.37 -9.08 -3.00
C THR A 77 12.84 -9.32 -3.37
N ILE A 78 13.16 -9.40 -4.66
CA ILE A 78 14.54 -9.67 -5.16
C ILE A 78 15.33 -8.39 -5.46
N SER A 79 14.77 -7.20 -5.21
CA SER A 79 15.40 -5.93 -5.58
C SER A 79 16.72 -5.67 -4.86
N GLY A 80 16.89 -6.20 -3.65
CA GLY A 80 18.17 -6.15 -2.93
C GLY A 80 19.29 -6.86 -3.70
N TRP A 81 19.02 -8.05 -4.24
CA TRP A 81 19.95 -8.80 -5.07
C TRP A 81 20.22 -8.09 -6.41
N LEU A 82 19.17 -7.58 -7.08
CA LEU A 82 19.34 -6.81 -8.32
C LEU A 82 20.18 -5.55 -8.10
N GLY A 83 20.02 -4.87 -6.96
CA GLY A 83 20.83 -3.73 -6.56
C GLY A 83 22.30 -4.08 -6.36
N LYS A 84 22.62 -5.27 -5.83
CA LYS A 84 24.00 -5.79 -5.72
C LYS A 84 24.57 -6.16 -7.10
N LEU A 85 23.75 -6.77 -7.96
CA LEU A 85 24.18 -7.24 -9.28
C LEU A 85 24.53 -6.08 -10.24
N PHE A 86 23.70 -5.04 -10.30
CA PHE A 86 23.86 -3.91 -11.22
C PHE A 86 24.60 -2.72 -10.60
N GLY A 87 24.68 -2.63 -9.28
CA GLY A 87 24.99 -1.42 -8.51
C GLY A 87 23.71 -0.58 -8.30
N ARG A 88 23.62 0.13 -7.17
CA ARG A 88 22.36 0.82 -6.78
C ARG A 88 21.96 1.90 -7.75
N LYS A 89 22.89 2.77 -8.14
CA LYS A 89 22.64 3.86 -9.10
C LYS A 89 22.10 3.33 -10.42
N ARG A 90 22.81 2.36 -11.02
CA ARG A 90 22.44 1.80 -12.33
C ARG A 90 21.09 1.09 -12.27
N TYR A 91 20.89 0.27 -11.22
CA TYR A 91 19.62 -0.42 -11.05
C TYR A 91 18.45 0.57 -10.89
N PHE A 92 18.64 1.62 -10.07
CA PHE A 92 17.62 2.65 -9.90
C PHE A 92 17.31 3.41 -11.18
N LEU A 93 18.34 3.76 -11.98
CA LEU A 93 18.17 4.37 -13.30
C LEU A 93 17.41 3.47 -14.27
N ILE A 94 17.73 2.17 -14.31
CA ILE A 94 16.99 1.20 -15.13
C ILE A 94 15.52 1.16 -14.69
N CYS A 95 15.26 1.07 -13.39
CA CYS A 95 13.90 1.05 -12.85
C CYS A 95 13.09 2.29 -13.25
N ILE A 96 13.62 3.51 -13.03
CA ILE A 96 12.90 4.75 -13.36
C ILE A 96 12.66 4.86 -14.87
N SER A 97 13.70 4.64 -15.66
CA SER A 97 13.62 4.82 -17.13
C SER A 97 12.64 3.82 -17.75
N MET A 98 12.76 2.54 -17.40
CA MET A 98 11.91 1.50 -17.94
C MET A 98 10.48 1.57 -17.41
N PHE A 99 10.28 1.97 -16.14
CA PHE A 99 8.96 2.27 -15.59
C PHE A 99 8.26 3.37 -16.41
N SER A 100 8.97 4.46 -16.71
CA SER A 100 8.44 5.58 -17.49
C SER A 100 8.13 5.20 -18.93
N ILE A 101 9.01 4.40 -19.57
CA ILE A 101 8.78 3.88 -20.93
C ILE A 101 7.58 2.94 -20.94
N SER A 102 7.49 2.01 -19.99
CA SER A 102 6.34 1.10 -19.87
C SER A 102 5.04 1.88 -19.61
N SER A 103 5.09 2.94 -18.80
CA SER A 103 3.95 3.82 -18.57
C SER A 103 3.51 4.52 -19.85
N PHE A 104 4.44 5.03 -20.65
CA PHE A 104 4.12 5.59 -21.97
C PHE A 104 3.44 4.54 -22.86
N LEU A 105 3.96 3.31 -22.91
CA LEU A 105 3.37 2.20 -23.68
C LEU A 105 1.96 1.85 -23.19
N CYS A 106 1.70 1.86 -21.88
CA CYS A 106 0.34 1.72 -21.33
C CYS A 106 -0.60 2.80 -21.86
N GLY A 107 -0.14 4.05 -21.92
CA GLY A 107 -0.94 5.18 -22.42
C GLY A 107 -1.31 5.11 -23.90
N ILE A 108 -0.50 4.46 -24.73
CA ILE A 108 -0.75 4.30 -26.17
C ILE A 108 -1.40 2.96 -26.53
N SER A 109 -1.65 2.07 -25.56
CA SER A 109 -2.25 0.76 -25.81
C SER A 109 -3.62 0.86 -26.48
N THR A 110 -3.88 -0.07 -27.41
CA THR A 110 -5.09 -0.13 -28.24
C THR A 110 -6.02 -1.27 -27.88
N SER A 111 -5.53 -2.24 -27.11
CA SER A 111 -6.28 -3.39 -26.64
C SER A 111 -5.98 -3.71 -25.17
N LEU A 112 -6.92 -4.42 -24.49
CA LEU A 112 -6.74 -4.82 -23.11
C LEU A 112 -5.54 -5.77 -22.90
N PRO A 113 -5.31 -6.82 -23.72
CA PRO A 113 -4.13 -7.67 -23.57
C PRO A 113 -2.80 -6.91 -23.71
N GLU A 114 -2.74 -5.93 -24.62
CA GLU A 114 -1.58 -5.06 -24.77
C GLU A 114 -1.33 -4.23 -23.51
N LEU A 115 -2.39 -3.63 -22.95
CA LEU A 115 -2.32 -2.87 -21.71
C LEU A 115 -1.85 -3.76 -20.55
N ILE A 116 -2.41 -4.95 -20.38
CA ILE A 116 -2.01 -5.92 -19.35
C ILE A 116 -0.52 -6.26 -19.46
N PHE A 117 -0.04 -6.51 -20.68
CA PHE A 117 1.39 -6.80 -20.91
C PHE A 117 2.28 -5.63 -20.51
N PHE A 118 1.93 -4.41 -20.91
CA PHE A 118 2.72 -3.23 -20.53
C PHE A 118 2.63 -2.91 -19.03
N ARG A 119 1.51 -3.19 -18.38
CA ARG A 119 1.35 -3.10 -16.93
C ARG A 119 2.24 -4.10 -16.19
N LEU A 120 2.36 -5.32 -16.70
CA LEU A 120 3.29 -6.31 -16.15
C LEU A 120 4.74 -5.81 -16.24
N LEU A 121 5.15 -5.25 -17.40
CA LEU A 121 6.49 -4.64 -17.55
C LEU A 121 6.68 -3.45 -16.59
N GLN A 122 5.68 -2.58 -16.47
CA GLN A 122 5.71 -1.42 -15.60
C GLN A 122 5.84 -1.85 -14.13
N GLY A 123 5.09 -2.86 -13.69
CA GLY A 123 5.20 -3.44 -12.36
C GLY A 123 6.57 -4.06 -12.10
N PHE A 124 7.13 -4.77 -13.08
CA PHE A 124 8.47 -5.35 -13.00
C PHE A 124 9.54 -4.29 -12.70
N PHE A 125 9.53 -3.16 -13.38
CA PHE A 125 10.49 -2.09 -13.14
C PHE A 125 10.11 -1.21 -11.93
N GLY A 126 8.83 -1.09 -11.62
CA GLY A 126 8.32 -0.38 -10.44
C GLY A 126 8.77 -0.99 -9.12
N GLY A 127 8.77 -2.33 -9.01
CA GLY A 127 9.11 -3.05 -7.78
C GLY A 127 10.50 -2.77 -7.21
N GLY A 128 11.42 -2.26 -8.02
CA GLY A 128 12.74 -1.86 -7.54
C GLY A 128 12.82 -0.43 -6.97
N LEU A 129 11.81 0.42 -7.19
CA LEU A 129 11.92 1.86 -6.87
C LEU A 129 11.91 2.12 -5.36
N GLN A 130 10.96 1.59 -4.61
CA GLN A 130 10.84 1.83 -3.16
C GLN A 130 12.04 1.26 -2.35
N PRO A 131 12.45 -0.03 -2.52
CA PRO A 131 13.59 -0.57 -1.79
C PRO A 131 14.89 0.15 -2.08
N ASN A 132 15.13 0.51 -3.34
CA ASN A 132 16.31 1.26 -3.72
C ASN A 132 16.31 2.68 -3.16
N GLN A 133 15.18 3.37 -3.20
CA GLN A 133 15.02 4.68 -2.58
C GLN A 133 15.39 4.62 -1.09
N GLN A 134 14.87 3.63 -0.34
CA GLN A 134 15.21 3.47 1.08
C GLN A 134 16.69 3.17 1.29
N SER A 135 17.28 2.27 0.47
CA SER A 135 18.70 1.94 0.54
C SER A 135 19.59 3.14 0.28
N ILE A 136 19.26 3.96 -0.73
CA ILE A 136 20.01 5.18 -1.06
C ILE A 136 19.93 6.19 0.10
N ILE A 137 18.77 6.34 0.75
CA ILE A 137 18.61 7.19 1.94
C ILE A 137 19.50 6.70 3.10
N LEU A 138 19.47 5.38 3.37
CA LEU A 138 20.28 4.78 4.44
C LEU A 138 21.79 4.98 4.24
N ASP A 139 22.25 4.97 2.98
CA ASP A 139 23.66 5.19 2.65
C ASP A 139 24.04 6.68 2.65
N THR A 140 23.11 7.54 2.21
CA THR A 140 23.35 8.99 2.06
C THR A 140 23.36 9.73 3.39
N PHE A 141 22.54 9.28 4.37
CA PHE A 141 22.37 9.99 5.63
C PHE A 141 23.04 9.26 6.81
N PRO A 142 23.77 10.01 7.66
CA PRO A 142 24.25 9.48 8.93
C PRO A 142 23.08 9.16 9.86
N PRO A 143 23.25 8.23 10.84
CA PRO A 143 22.16 7.78 11.72
C PRO A 143 21.33 8.92 12.34
N ALA A 144 21.98 9.97 12.83
CA ALA A 144 21.32 11.13 13.46
C ALA A 144 20.36 11.91 12.53
N LYS A 145 20.52 11.81 11.19
CA LYS A 145 19.67 12.51 10.21
C LYS A 145 18.69 11.59 9.49
N ARG A 146 18.77 10.27 9.68
CA ARG A 146 17.91 9.28 9.00
C ARG A 146 16.43 9.48 9.32
N ALA A 147 16.11 9.81 10.57
CA ALA A 147 14.72 10.08 10.97
C ALA A 147 14.07 11.18 10.13
N ALA A 148 14.78 12.28 9.89
CA ALA A 148 14.26 13.38 9.06
C ALA A 148 14.16 12.98 7.57
N ALA A 149 15.11 12.18 7.06
CA ALA A 149 15.06 11.67 5.69
C ALA A 149 13.91 10.67 5.51
N PHE A 150 13.67 9.79 6.47
CA PHE A 150 12.49 8.90 6.47
C PHE A 150 11.18 9.69 6.60
N GLY A 151 11.20 10.87 7.22
CA GLY A 151 10.06 11.79 7.21
C GLY A 151 9.64 12.19 5.80
N LEU A 152 10.59 12.47 4.91
CA LEU A 152 10.31 12.76 3.51
C LEU A 152 9.72 11.55 2.78
N THR A 153 10.27 10.35 3.01
CA THR A 153 9.69 9.10 2.47
C THR A 153 8.28 8.85 2.97
N ALA A 154 8.03 9.09 4.27
CA ALA A 154 6.72 8.91 4.87
C ALA A 154 5.66 9.83 4.22
N ILE A 155 6.03 11.10 3.95
CA ILE A 155 5.16 12.02 3.21
C ILE A 155 4.78 11.40 1.86
N ALA A 156 5.75 10.94 1.08
CA ALA A 156 5.49 10.35 -0.22
C ALA A 156 4.58 9.12 -0.13
N THR A 157 4.88 8.20 0.79
CA THR A 157 4.14 6.93 0.94
C THR A 157 2.70 7.14 1.41
N VAL A 158 2.45 8.15 2.25
CA VAL A 158 1.10 8.41 2.78
C VAL A 158 0.30 9.34 1.88
N VAL A 159 0.96 10.32 1.24
CA VAL A 159 0.27 11.33 0.42
C VAL A 159 -0.08 10.79 -0.98
N ALA A 160 0.75 9.92 -1.56
CA ALA A 160 0.48 9.38 -2.89
C ALA A 160 -0.86 8.62 -2.98
N PRO A 161 -1.20 7.66 -2.08
CA PRO A 161 -2.50 7.00 -2.10
C PRO A 161 -3.68 7.93 -1.83
N VAL A 162 -3.43 9.06 -1.17
CA VAL A 162 -4.44 10.08 -0.86
C VAL A 162 -4.77 10.92 -2.08
N ILE A 163 -3.75 11.33 -2.83
CA ILE A 163 -3.91 12.17 -4.03
C ILE A 163 -4.36 11.35 -5.24
N GLY A 164 -3.91 10.09 -5.34
CA GLY A 164 -4.12 9.23 -6.50
C GLY A 164 -5.56 9.19 -6.99
N PRO A 165 -6.54 8.80 -6.17
CA PRO A 165 -7.93 8.74 -6.59
C PRO A 165 -8.52 10.07 -7.03
N SER A 166 -8.21 11.17 -6.34
CA SER A 166 -8.70 12.50 -6.69
C SER A 166 -8.12 13.00 -8.02
N LEU A 167 -6.80 12.83 -8.19
CA LEU A 167 -6.10 13.23 -9.41
C LEU A 167 -6.50 12.34 -10.59
N GLY A 168 -6.60 11.02 -10.37
CA GLY A 168 -7.02 10.05 -11.39
C GLY A 168 -8.44 10.29 -11.88
N GLY A 169 -9.38 10.53 -10.96
CA GLY A 169 -10.76 10.88 -11.29
C GLY A 169 -10.82 12.17 -12.10
N TRP A 170 -10.15 13.23 -11.64
CA TRP A 170 -10.12 14.51 -12.37
C TRP A 170 -9.52 14.37 -13.78
N ILE A 171 -8.40 13.66 -13.92
CA ILE A 171 -7.76 13.44 -15.23
C ILE A 171 -8.68 12.64 -16.14
N THR A 172 -9.30 11.58 -15.64
CA THR A 172 -10.13 10.68 -16.44
C THR A 172 -11.42 11.36 -16.89
N ASP A 173 -12.05 12.14 -16.00
CA ASP A 173 -13.31 12.84 -16.28
C ASP A 173 -13.11 14.02 -17.27
N ASN A 174 -11.98 14.73 -17.19
CA ASN A 174 -11.76 15.95 -17.98
C ASN A 174 -10.93 15.74 -19.26
N TYR A 175 -10.14 14.66 -19.35
CA TYR A 175 -9.28 14.37 -20.48
C TYR A 175 -9.51 12.96 -20.99
N SER A 176 -8.66 12.01 -20.58
CA SER A 176 -8.74 10.60 -20.94
C SER A 176 -7.99 9.77 -19.89
N TRP A 177 -8.45 8.52 -19.68
CA TRP A 177 -7.74 7.57 -18.82
C TRP A 177 -6.26 7.35 -19.22
N ARG A 178 -5.91 7.57 -20.47
CA ARG A 178 -4.52 7.43 -20.96
C ARG A 178 -3.56 8.41 -20.27
N TRP A 179 -4.03 9.57 -19.87
CA TRP A 179 -3.21 10.58 -19.20
C TRP A 179 -2.79 10.17 -17.79
N VAL A 180 -3.47 9.19 -17.13
CA VAL A 180 -3.00 8.67 -15.85
C VAL A 180 -1.66 7.95 -15.98
N PHE A 181 -1.35 7.46 -17.17
CA PHE A 181 -0.04 6.87 -17.51
C PHE A 181 0.94 7.91 -18.01
N PHE A 182 0.51 8.83 -18.88
CA PHE A 182 1.41 9.84 -19.45
C PHE A 182 1.97 10.81 -18.40
N ILE A 183 1.30 11.05 -17.27
CA ILE A 183 1.81 11.89 -16.18
C ILE A 183 3.15 11.38 -15.61
N ASN A 184 3.40 10.08 -15.66
CA ASN A 184 4.64 9.47 -15.19
C ASN A 184 5.83 9.77 -16.10
N VAL A 185 5.60 10.02 -17.38
CA VAL A 185 6.67 10.19 -18.37
C VAL A 185 7.54 11.42 -18.11
N PRO A 186 7.00 12.65 -17.99
CA PRO A 186 7.82 13.82 -17.69
C PRO A 186 8.49 13.75 -16.32
N VAL A 187 7.79 13.23 -15.31
CA VAL A 187 8.33 13.08 -13.95
C VAL A 187 9.49 12.08 -13.94
N GLY A 188 9.31 10.93 -14.59
CA GLY A 188 10.34 9.90 -14.70
C GLY A 188 11.54 10.35 -15.54
N ALA A 189 11.33 11.10 -16.62
CA ALA A 189 12.43 11.67 -17.42
C ALA A 189 13.28 12.65 -16.57
N LEU A 190 12.64 13.57 -15.87
CA LEU A 190 13.32 14.51 -14.97
C LEU A 190 14.06 13.77 -13.84
N ALA A 191 13.42 12.77 -13.21
CA ALA A 191 14.04 11.97 -12.17
C ALA A 191 15.24 11.18 -12.71
N THR A 192 15.14 10.59 -13.91
CA THR A 192 16.26 9.88 -14.58
C THR A 192 17.46 10.80 -14.76
N VAL A 193 17.24 12.00 -15.31
CA VAL A 193 18.29 13.00 -15.49
C VAL A 193 18.90 13.40 -14.15
N ALA A 194 18.09 13.74 -13.15
CA ALA A 194 18.55 14.13 -11.82
C ALA A 194 19.37 13.02 -11.15
N VAL A 195 18.88 11.76 -11.16
CA VAL A 195 19.60 10.60 -10.60
C VAL A 195 20.94 10.37 -11.29
N SER A 196 20.98 10.51 -12.62
CA SER A 196 22.22 10.29 -13.40
C SER A 196 23.37 11.21 -12.98
N PHE A 197 23.05 12.45 -12.63
CA PHE A 197 24.03 13.46 -12.22
C PHE A 197 24.29 13.49 -10.71
N MET A 198 23.28 13.23 -9.88
CA MET A 198 23.35 13.51 -8.44
C MET A 198 23.71 12.31 -7.57
N ILE A 199 23.46 11.07 -8.04
CA ILE A 199 23.71 9.87 -7.23
C ILE A 199 25.05 9.24 -7.63
N ASP A 200 25.87 8.91 -6.63
CA ASP A 200 27.07 8.10 -6.74
C ASP A 200 26.94 6.87 -5.85
N ASP A 201 27.39 5.71 -6.34
CA ASP A 201 27.42 4.49 -5.55
C ASP A 201 28.56 4.57 -4.51
N PRO A 202 28.27 4.38 -3.21
CA PRO A 202 29.31 4.22 -2.21
C PRO A 202 30.08 2.91 -2.46
N PRO A 203 31.33 2.77 -1.91
CA PRO A 203 32.16 1.60 -2.16
C PRO A 203 31.51 0.25 -1.90
N TRP A 204 30.72 0.15 -0.81
CA TRP A 204 29.98 -1.05 -0.41
C TRP A 204 28.73 -1.35 -1.27
N ALA A 205 28.23 -0.40 -2.02
CA ALA A 205 27.03 -0.53 -2.87
C ALA A 205 27.37 -0.63 -4.37
N ARG A 206 28.66 -0.74 -4.71
CA ARG A 206 29.09 -0.96 -6.10
C ARG A 206 28.73 -2.37 -6.55
N LYS A 207 28.68 -2.56 -7.88
CA LYS A 207 28.45 -3.86 -8.51
C LYS A 207 29.31 -4.94 -7.87
N GLN A 208 28.67 -5.98 -7.36
CA GLN A 208 29.30 -7.16 -6.81
C GLN A 208 29.01 -8.37 -7.69
N ALA A 209 29.90 -9.36 -7.69
CA ALA A 209 29.64 -10.66 -8.31
C ALA A 209 28.59 -11.40 -7.44
N ALA A 210 27.32 -11.16 -7.69
CA ALA A 210 26.22 -11.84 -7.03
C ALA A 210 25.88 -13.10 -7.84
N PRO A 211 26.07 -14.32 -7.29
CA PRO A 211 25.68 -15.54 -7.98
C PRO A 211 24.18 -15.60 -8.18
N LEU A 212 23.76 -16.16 -9.31
CA LEU A 212 22.35 -16.37 -9.62
C LEU A 212 21.80 -17.53 -8.79
N ASP A 213 20.87 -17.23 -7.91
CA ASP A 213 20.07 -18.21 -7.16
C ASP A 213 18.75 -18.49 -7.90
N PHE A 214 18.86 -19.27 -8.99
CA PHE A 214 17.67 -19.59 -9.81
C PHE A 214 16.56 -20.27 -9.02
N VAL A 215 16.90 -21.13 -8.05
CA VAL A 215 15.89 -21.85 -7.26
C VAL A 215 15.18 -20.88 -6.30
N GLY A 216 15.94 -20.08 -5.57
CA GLY A 216 15.36 -19.07 -4.66
C GLY A 216 14.50 -18.06 -5.40
N ILE A 217 14.97 -17.52 -6.53
CA ILE A 217 14.21 -16.58 -7.36
C ILE A 217 12.95 -17.26 -7.92
N GLY A 218 13.06 -18.51 -8.42
CA GLY A 218 11.91 -19.26 -8.93
C GLY A 218 10.84 -19.51 -7.87
N LEU A 219 11.23 -19.93 -6.67
CA LEU A 219 10.32 -20.15 -5.55
C LEU A 219 9.66 -18.85 -5.07
N ILE A 220 10.40 -17.75 -5.00
CA ILE A 220 9.87 -16.41 -4.70
C ILE A 220 8.85 -16.00 -5.76
N THR A 221 9.18 -16.16 -7.04
CA THR A 221 8.31 -15.78 -8.16
C THR A 221 6.99 -16.56 -8.12
N ILE A 222 7.05 -17.87 -7.95
CA ILE A 222 5.85 -18.71 -7.85
C ILE A 222 5.08 -18.35 -6.56
N GLY A 223 5.78 -18.28 -5.43
CA GLY A 223 5.16 -18.05 -4.13
C GLY A 223 4.42 -16.71 -4.05
N PHE A 224 5.11 -15.60 -4.32
CA PHE A 224 4.49 -14.27 -4.24
C PHE A 224 3.58 -13.97 -5.43
N GLY A 225 3.91 -14.44 -6.64
CA GLY A 225 3.04 -14.29 -7.80
C GLY A 225 1.69 -14.97 -7.61
N CYS A 226 1.70 -16.23 -7.15
CA CYS A 226 0.46 -16.96 -6.87
C CYS A 226 -0.29 -16.38 -5.64
N LEU A 227 0.43 -15.90 -4.62
CA LEU A 227 -0.20 -15.22 -3.48
C LEU A 227 -0.96 -13.98 -3.91
N GLU A 228 -0.32 -13.11 -4.70
CA GLU A 228 -0.93 -11.86 -5.16
C GLU A 228 -2.17 -12.13 -6.02
N VAL A 229 -2.10 -13.08 -6.96
CA VAL A 229 -3.26 -13.48 -7.77
C VAL A 229 -4.38 -14.04 -6.88
N ALA A 230 -4.06 -14.93 -5.93
CA ALA A 230 -5.06 -15.53 -5.05
C ALA A 230 -5.76 -14.50 -4.17
N VAL A 231 -5.02 -13.49 -3.70
CA VAL A 231 -5.54 -12.43 -2.82
C VAL A 231 -6.33 -11.40 -3.61
N ASP A 232 -5.81 -10.94 -4.74
CA ASP A 232 -6.43 -9.89 -5.56
C ASP A 232 -7.70 -10.37 -6.27
N ARG A 233 -7.70 -11.64 -6.74
CA ARG A 233 -8.83 -12.24 -7.46
C ARG A 233 -9.76 -13.09 -6.59
N GLY A 234 -9.40 -13.32 -5.33
CA GLY A 234 -10.13 -14.23 -4.44
C GLY A 234 -11.60 -13.88 -4.29
N GLU A 235 -11.93 -12.60 -4.10
CA GLU A 235 -13.31 -12.12 -3.95
C GLU A 235 -14.13 -12.30 -5.23
N ASP A 236 -13.55 -11.94 -6.39
CA ASP A 236 -14.22 -12.04 -7.70
C ASP A 236 -14.48 -13.50 -8.10
N GLU A 237 -13.64 -14.41 -7.67
CA GLU A 237 -13.64 -15.83 -8.04
C GLU A 237 -14.22 -16.76 -6.94
N ASP A 238 -14.97 -16.23 -5.97
CA ASP A 238 -15.57 -17.01 -4.86
C ASP A 238 -14.55 -17.78 -4.01
N TRP A 239 -13.36 -17.18 -3.79
CA TRP A 239 -12.31 -17.71 -2.91
C TRP A 239 -12.05 -19.22 -3.12
N PHE A 240 -12.19 -20.01 -2.07
CA PHE A 240 -11.94 -21.46 -2.10
C PHE A 240 -13.02 -22.28 -2.85
N GLY A 241 -14.07 -21.66 -3.36
CA GLY A 241 -15.01 -22.24 -4.32
C GLY A 241 -14.37 -22.40 -5.72
N SER A 242 -13.45 -21.52 -6.08
CA SER A 242 -12.72 -21.56 -7.35
C SER A 242 -11.52 -22.50 -7.30
N ARG A 243 -11.45 -23.47 -8.25
CA ARG A 243 -10.28 -24.34 -8.37
C ARG A 243 -8.98 -23.59 -8.66
N ILE A 244 -9.08 -22.48 -9.39
CA ILE A 244 -7.92 -21.66 -9.76
C ILE A 244 -7.35 -21.01 -8.49
N ILE A 245 -8.18 -20.40 -7.66
CA ILE A 245 -7.75 -19.76 -6.41
C ILE A 245 -7.15 -20.77 -5.44
N VAL A 246 -7.75 -21.96 -5.32
CA VAL A 246 -7.20 -23.06 -4.49
C VAL A 246 -5.81 -23.48 -4.98
N ILE A 247 -5.62 -23.67 -6.30
CA ILE A 247 -4.31 -24.00 -6.87
C ILE A 247 -3.30 -22.88 -6.59
N MET A 248 -3.68 -21.61 -6.81
CA MET A 248 -2.82 -20.45 -6.54
C MET A 248 -2.44 -20.37 -5.06
N ALA A 249 -3.40 -20.59 -4.15
CA ALA A 249 -3.13 -20.60 -2.71
C ALA A 249 -2.16 -21.73 -2.31
N ILE A 250 -2.33 -22.92 -2.84
CA ILE A 250 -1.41 -24.06 -2.60
C ILE A 250 0.00 -23.72 -3.14
N LEU A 251 0.10 -23.23 -4.37
CA LEU A 251 1.37 -22.83 -4.97
C LEU A 251 2.03 -21.68 -4.20
N ALA A 252 1.25 -20.73 -3.68
CA ALA A 252 1.74 -19.65 -2.83
C ALA A 252 2.38 -20.22 -1.54
N VAL A 253 1.68 -21.11 -0.84
CA VAL A 253 2.18 -21.72 0.41
C VAL A 253 3.43 -22.56 0.14
N LEU A 254 3.42 -23.40 -0.89
CA LEU A 254 4.57 -24.24 -1.26
C LEU A 254 5.75 -23.40 -1.76
N GLY A 255 5.49 -22.36 -2.57
CA GLY A 255 6.51 -21.46 -3.10
C GLY A 255 7.17 -20.63 -2.00
N ILE A 256 6.37 -19.98 -1.13
CA ILE A 256 6.90 -19.17 -0.02
C ILE A 256 7.60 -20.06 1.01
N GLY A 257 6.97 -21.18 1.41
CA GLY A 257 7.57 -22.13 2.35
C GLY A 257 8.87 -22.72 1.80
N GLY A 258 8.87 -23.13 0.53
CA GLY A 258 10.06 -23.61 -0.17
C GLY A 258 11.15 -22.54 -0.28
N ALA A 259 10.77 -21.27 -0.59
CA ALA A 259 11.71 -20.16 -0.64
C ALA A 259 12.37 -19.93 0.73
N VAL A 260 11.59 -19.87 1.82
CA VAL A 260 12.14 -19.69 3.17
C VAL A 260 13.11 -20.82 3.52
N LEU A 261 12.72 -22.08 3.31
CA LEU A 261 13.59 -23.21 3.57
C LEU A 261 14.87 -23.17 2.72
N TRP A 262 14.77 -22.89 1.43
CA TRP A 262 15.91 -22.80 0.53
C TRP A 262 16.85 -21.67 0.91
N LEU A 263 16.33 -20.46 1.12
CA LEU A 263 17.13 -19.27 1.44
C LEU A 263 17.86 -19.40 2.78
N LEU A 264 17.31 -20.14 3.75
CA LEU A 264 17.97 -20.39 5.04
C LEU A 264 19.13 -21.39 4.92
N HIS A 265 19.10 -22.33 3.96
CA HIS A 265 20.10 -23.38 3.80
C HIS A 265 21.18 -23.04 2.75
N THR A 266 20.84 -22.15 1.80
CA THR A 266 21.77 -21.79 0.71
C THR A 266 22.89 -20.89 1.21
N LYS A 267 24.14 -21.15 0.75
CA LYS A 267 25.31 -20.35 1.13
C LYS A 267 25.31 -18.93 0.57
N LYS A 268 24.67 -18.72 -0.58
CA LYS A 268 24.61 -17.44 -1.30
C LYS A 268 23.15 -17.19 -1.77
N PRO A 269 22.25 -16.86 -0.85
CA PRO A 269 20.84 -16.67 -1.19
C PRO A 269 20.63 -15.37 -1.99
N ALA A 270 19.58 -15.37 -2.86
CA ALA A 270 19.12 -14.17 -3.54
C ALA A 270 18.61 -13.10 -2.56
N VAL A 271 18.00 -13.53 -1.46
CA VAL A 271 17.52 -12.67 -0.37
C VAL A 271 18.10 -13.20 0.94
N ASP A 272 18.84 -12.37 1.66
CA ASP A 272 19.44 -12.77 2.93
C ASP A 272 18.46 -12.62 4.09
N LEU A 273 17.81 -13.73 4.48
CA LEU A 273 16.88 -13.78 5.61
C LEU A 273 17.56 -13.62 6.99
N ARG A 274 18.90 -13.58 7.04
CA ARG A 274 19.64 -13.37 8.31
C ARG A 274 19.39 -11.99 8.90
N VAL A 275 18.88 -11.04 8.11
CA VAL A 275 18.42 -9.72 8.59
C VAL A 275 17.40 -9.85 9.72
N PHE A 276 16.56 -10.91 9.73
CA PHE A 276 15.59 -11.17 10.78
C PHE A 276 16.20 -11.67 12.11
N LYS A 277 17.51 -11.94 12.17
CA LYS A 277 18.21 -12.19 13.44
C LYS A 277 18.34 -10.91 14.27
N ASP A 278 18.35 -9.74 13.62
CA ASP A 278 18.27 -8.48 14.33
C ASP A 278 16.84 -8.27 14.86
N ARG A 279 16.74 -8.13 16.19
CA ARG A 279 15.45 -8.02 16.89
C ARG A 279 14.67 -6.78 16.45
N ASN A 280 15.36 -5.63 16.31
CA ASN A 280 14.70 -4.39 15.91
C ASN A 280 14.20 -4.47 14.47
N PHE A 281 14.99 -5.11 13.60
CA PHE A 281 14.59 -5.34 12.21
C PHE A 281 13.39 -6.27 12.12
N ALA A 282 13.38 -7.40 12.82
CA ALA A 282 12.29 -8.38 12.78
C ALA A 282 10.97 -7.77 13.30
N VAL A 283 11.01 -7.18 14.50
CA VAL A 283 9.82 -6.57 15.10
C VAL A 283 9.37 -5.35 14.30
N GLY A 284 10.32 -4.48 13.88
CA GLY A 284 9.99 -3.29 13.11
C GLY A 284 9.38 -3.59 11.74
N THR A 285 9.86 -4.64 11.06
CA THR A 285 9.28 -5.10 9.79
C THR A 285 7.87 -5.64 9.98
N ALA A 286 7.62 -6.42 11.05
CA ALA A 286 6.27 -6.89 11.38
C ALA A 286 5.31 -5.72 11.70
N LEU A 287 5.77 -4.74 12.50
CA LEU A 287 4.99 -3.53 12.81
C LEU A 287 4.71 -2.68 11.56
N MET A 288 5.69 -2.57 10.63
CA MET A 288 5.48 -1.87 9.36
C MET A 288 4.48 -2.61 8.48
N GLY A 289 4.45 -3.94 8.51
CA GLY A 289 3.40 -4.72 7.86
C GLY A 289 2.01 -4.41 8.42
N ALA A 290 1.86 -4.29 9.74
CA ALA A 290 0.62 -3.85 10.38
C ALA A 290 0.23 -2.42 9.97
N VAL A 291 1.21 -1.51 9.85
CA VAL A 291 0.97 -0.15 9.32
C VAL A 291 0.47 -0.21 7.88
N GLY A 292 1.09 -1.05 7.02
CA GLY A 292 0.63 -1.28 5.64
C GLY A 292 -0.80 -1.78 5.60
N ALA A 293 -1.13 -2.78 6.41
CA ALA A 293 -2.47 -3.33 6.51
C ALA A 293 -3.52 -2.26 6.88
N LEU A 294 -3.27 -1.47 7.92
CA LEU A 294 -4.20 -0.42 8.38
C LEU A 294 -4.30 0.75 7.39
N LEU A 295 -3.18 1.15 6.77
CA LEU A 295 -3.14 2.26 5.82
C LEU A 295 -3.94 1.95 4.55
N TYR A 296 -3.64 0.80 3.93
CA TYR A 296 -4.22 0.45 2.63
C TYR A 296 -5.68 0.03 2.74
N SER A 297 -6.07 -0.78 3.74
CA SER A 297 -7.48 -1.13 3.94
C SER A 297 -8.34 0.10 4.22
N SER A 298 -7.90 1.01 5.10
CA SER A 298 -8.67 2.23 5.37
C SER A 298 -8.71 3.19 4.18
N ALA A 299 -7.66 3.21 3.34
CA ALA A 299 -7.64 4.04 2.13
C ALA A 299 -8.65 3.59 1.06
N ILE A 300 -9.08 2.33 1.09
CA ILE A 300 -10.06 1.78 0.15
C ILE A 300 -11.47 1.77 0.77
N ILE A 301 -11.63 1.32 2.01
CA ILE A 301 -12.94 1.17 2.65
C ILE A 301 -13.66 2.51 2.81
N VAL A 302 -12.95 3.60 3.15
CA VAL A 302 -13.60 4.91 3.33
C VAL A 302 -14.19 5.46 2.03
N PRO A 303 -13.47 5.52 0.89
CA PRO A 303 -14.06 5.90 -0.39
C PRO A 303 -15.15 4.95 -0.89
N GLN A 304 -14.97 3.64 -0.67
CA GLN A 304 -15.96 2.64 -1.06
C GLN A 304 -17.28 2.87 -0.32
N PHE A 305 -17.24 3.12 0.99
CA PHE A 305 -18.40 3.53 1.78
C PHE A 305 -19.04 4.81 1.23
N ALA A 306 -18.23 5.84 0.98
CA ALA A 306 -18.73 7.12 0.48
C ALA A 306 -19.41 6.99 -0.89
N GLN A 307 -18.90 6.16 -1.79
CA GLN A 307 -19.48 5.94 -3.12
C GLN A 307 -20.71 5.02 -3.08
N GLN A 308 -20.59 3.85 -2.45
CA GLN A 308 -21.64 2.82 -2.50
C GLN A 308 -22.82 3.11 -1.56
N VAL A 309 -22.55 3.71 -0.38
CA VAL A 309 -23.57 3.92 0.65
C VAL A 309 -24.09 5.35 0.65
N MET A 310 -23.19 6.33 0.49
CA MET A 310 -23.56 7.75 0.51
C MET A 310 -23.89 8.31 -0.88
N GLY A 311 -23.51 7.59 -1.97
CA GLY A 311 -23.76 8.02 -3.34
C GLY A 311 -22.84 9.17 -3.80
N TYR A 312 -21.69 9.36 -3.17
CA TYR A 312 -20.71 10.39 -3.57
C TYR A 312 -20.01 10.00 -4.87
N THR A 313 -19.63 11.00 -5.65
CA THR A 313 -18.81 10.79 -6.85
C THR A 313 -17.39 10.35 -6.47
N ALA A 314 -16.66 9.75 -7.41
CA ALA A 314 -15.26 9.37 -7.21
C ALA A 314 -14.39 10.57 -6.78
N THR A 315 -14.62 11.74 -7.39
CA THR A 315 -13.94 12.99 -7.05
C THR A 315 -14.19 13.41 -5.60
N LEU A 316 -15.45 13.41 -5.14
CA LEU A 316 -15.78 13.76 -3.75
C LEU A 316 -15.19 12.75 -2.76
N SER A 317 -15.24 11.46 -3.10
CA SER A 317 -14.66 10.38 -2.28
C SER A 317 -13.14 10.51 -2.16
N GLY A 318 -12.46 10.93 -3.23
CA GLY A 318 -11.03 11.27 -3.21
C GLY A 318 -10.74 12.49 -2.32
N LEU A 319 -11.58 13.51 -2.36
CA LEU A 319 -11.44 14.70 -1.51
C LEU A 319 -11.58 14.41 -0.01
N ILE A 320 -12.30 13.33 0.39
CA ILE A 320 -12.33 12.88 1.79
C ILE A 320 -10.94 12.49 2.28
N LEU A 321 -10.11 11.93 1.41
CA LEU A 321 -8.75 11.47 1.75
C LEU A 321 -7.76 12.64 1.89
N SER A 322 -7.89 13.68 1.07
CA SER A 322 -6.87 14.73 0.87
C SER A 322 -6.44 15.47 2.14
N PRO A 323 -7.33 15.87 3.09
CA PRO A 323 -6.92 16.59 4.30
C PRO A 323 -6.02 15.76 5.23
N GLY A 324 -6.11 14.42 5.17
CA GLY A 324 -5.24 13.53 5.92
C GLY A 324 -3.77 13.67 5.54
N GLY A 325 -3.47 13.85 4.26
CA GLY A 325 -2.10 14.08 3.78
C GLY A 325 -1.50 15.37 4.36
N VAL A 326 -2.28 16.44 4.43
CA VAL A 326 -1.85 17.72 5.04
C VAL A 326 -1.54 17.54 6.53
N ALA A 327 -2.39 16.79 7.25
CA ALA A 327 -2.16 16.50 8.67
C ALA A 327 -0.82 15.78 8.90
N VAL A 328 -0.48 14.80 8.06
CA VAL A 328 0.81 14.08 8.13
C VAL A 328 1.99 15.01 7.90
N ILE A 329 1.93 15.87 6.88
CA ILE A 329 3.00 16.84 6.58
C ILE A 329 3.28 17.73 7.80
N ILE A 330 2.25 18.18 8.50
CA ILE A 330 2.37 19.03 9.69
C ILE A 330 2.92 18.24 10.89
N LEU A 331 2.49 16.99 11.06
CA LEU A 331 2.85 16.18 12.24
C LEU A 331 4.25 15.57 12.16
N ILE A 332 4.78 15.24 10.97
CA ILE A 332 6.12 14.65 10.84
C ILE A 332 7.22 15.46 11.52
N PRO A 333 7.34 16.78 11.36
CA PRO A 333 8.33 17.57 12.10
C PRO A 333 8.15 17.51 13.62
N ILE A 334 6.91 17.50 14.09
CA ILE A 334 6.58 17.42 15.54
C ILE A 334 7.04 16.08 16.10
N VAL A 335 6.72 14.99 15.40
CA VAL A 335 7.19 13.63 15.76
C VAL A 335 8.71 13.55 15.71
N GLY A 336 9.35 14.14 14.70
CA GLY A 336 10.81 14.21 14.61
C GLY A 336 11.46 14.91 15.82
N MET A 337 10.84 15.94 16.37
CA MET A 337 11.29 16.59 17.61
C MET A 337 11.04 15.69 18.83
N ALA A 338 9.90 15.00 18.88
CA ALA A 338 9.57 14.08 19.98
C ALA A 338 10.53 12.88 20.05
N MET A 339 10.97 12.35 18.88
CA MET A 339 11.91 11.23 18.79
C MET A 339 13.27 11.51 19.46
N LYS A 340 13.68 12.78 19.56
CA LYS A 340 14.92 13.15 20.25
C LYS A 340 14.82 13.06 21.77
N LYS A 341 13.61 13.18 22.33
CA LYS A 341 13.37 13.21 23.78
C LYS A 341 12.77 11.93 24.30
N ILE A 342 11.94 11.26 23.51
CA ILE A 342 11.13 10.09 23.90
C ILE A 342 11.68 8.86 23.17
N GLN A 343 11.70 7.71 23.86
CA GLN A 343 12.08 6.43 23.25
C GLN A 343 11.10 6.07 22.12
N LEU A 344 11.63 5.60 21.00
CA LEU A 344 10.87 5.33 19.78
C LEU A 344 9.70 4.36 20.03
N ARG A 345 9.90 3.32 20.85
CA ARG A 345 8.87 2.33 21.19
C ARG A 345 7.61 2.93 21.81
N TYR A 346 7.73 4.00 22.62
CA TYR A 346 6.56 4.67 23.22
C TYR A 346 5.81 5.51 22.18
N ILE A 347 6.54 6.16 21.25
CA ILE A 347 5.92 6.93 20.17
C ILE A 347 5.15 5.98 19.24
N ILE A 348 5.72 4.82 18.91
CA ILE A 348 5.09 3.80 18.07
C ILE A 348 3.85 3.23 18.77
N ALA A 349 3.97 2.85 20.04
CA ALA A 349 2.84 2.36 20.83
C ALA A 349 1.70 3.37 20.92
N PHE A 350 2.02 4.65 21.13
CA PHE A 350 1.06 5.75 21.10
C PHE A 350 0.42 5.91 19.71
N GLY A 351 1.20 5.77 18.65
CA GLY A 351 0.69 5.81 17.26
C GLY A 351 -0.33 4.71 16.99
N PHE A 352 -0.04 3.45 17.34
CA PHE A 352 -1.00 2.35 17.19
C PHE A 352 -2.23 2.51 18.09
N PHE A 353 -2.06 3.02 19.31
CA PHE A 353 -3.16 3.34 20.20
C PHE A 353 -4.10 4.41 19.59
N LEU A 354 -3.54 5.52 19.11
CA LEU A 354 -4.32 6.57 18.43
C LEU A 354 -5.01 6.04 17.17
N MET A 355 -4.32 5.19 16.38
CA MET A 355 -4.91 4.57 15.20
C MET A 355 -6.10 3.69 15.57
N GLY A 356 -5.96 2.85 16.60
CA GLY A 356 -7.06 2.02 17.09
C GLY A 356 -8.25 2.85 17.55
N MET A 357 -8.01 3.90 18.34
CA MET A 357 -9.05 4.83 18.78
C MET A 357 -9.73 5.58 17.61
N SER A 358 -8.96 5.98 16.60
CA SER A 358 -9.48 6.63 15.40
C SER A 358 -10.36 5.67 14.56
N MET A 359 -9.95 4.41 14.43
CA MET A 359 -10.75 3.37 13.76
C MET A 359 -12.05 3.07 14.53
N LEU A 360 -11.98 2.94 15.86
CA LEU A 360 -13.16 2.75 16.70
C LEU A 360 -14.10 3.95 16.67
N TRP A 361 -13.56 5.16 16.53
CA TRP A 361 -14.38 6.35 16.32
C TRP A 361 -15.07 6.31 14.95
N SER A 362 -14.37 5.86 13.91
CA SER A 362 -14.91 5.68 12.56
C SER A 362 -15.95 4.55 12.48
N ALA A 363 -15.97 3.61 13.43
CA ALA A 363 -17.00 2.56 13.56
C ALA A 363 -18.39 3.09 14.02
N ARG A 364 -18.60 4.40 14.01
CA ARG A 364 -19.88 5.07 14.35
C ARG A 364 -20.53 5.71 13.13
N LEU A 365 -20.47 5.03 11.99
CA LEU A 365 -21.14 5.50 10.78
C LEU A 365 -22.67 5.43 10.98
N VAL A 366 -23.36 6.48 10.54
CA VAL A 366 -24.81 6.58 10.56
C VAL A 366 -25.31 7.11 9.21
N PRO A 367 -26.59 6.84 8.83
CA PRO A 367 -27.12 7.27 7.52
C PRO A 367 -27.10 8.77 7.27
N ALA A 368 -27.13 9.57 8.33
CA ALA A 368 -27.17 11.03 8.30
C ALA A 368 -25.79 11.70 8.41
N LEU A 369 -24.71 10.92 8.23
CA LEU A 369 -23.34 11.45 8.30
C LEU A 369 -23.11 12.40 7.12
N ASP A 370 -22.53 13.56 7.42
CA ASP A 370 -22.17 14.53 6.40
C ASP A 370 -20.70 14.35 5.92
N PHE A 371 -20.37 15.02 4.85
CA PHE A 371 -19.03 14.99 4.24
C PHE A 371 -17.92 15.36 5.25
N ARG A 372 -18.17 16.34 6.13
CA ARG A 372 -17.16 16.84 7.09
C ARG A 372 -16.79 15.75 8.09
N HIS A 373 -17.73 14.97 8.60
CA HIS A 373 -17.45 13.90 9.54
C HIS A 373 -16.59 12.80 8.90
N LEU A 374 -16.87 12.42 7.63
CA LEU A 374 -16.02 11.46 6.91
C LEU A 374 -14.60 11.99 6.72
N VAL A 375 -14.45 13.28 6.41
CA VAL A 375 -13.14 13.94 6.32
C VAL A 375 -12.40 13.87 7.66
N PHE A 376 -13.07 14.17 8.79
CA PHE A 376 -12.44 14.12 10.11
C PHE A 376 -12.06 12.69 10.52
N PHE A 377 -12.90 11.69 10.24
CA PHE A 377 -12.56 10.29 10.47
C PHE A 377 -11.30 9.92 9.70
N ARG A 378 -11.26 10.21 8.41
CA ARG A 378 -10.10 9.89 7.58
C ARG A 378 -8.86 10.67 7.97
N MET A 379 -8.98 11.94 8.26
CA MET A 379 -7.88 12.80 8.69
C MET A 379 -7.27 12.29 10.00
N SER A 380 -8.10 11.86 10.97
CA SER A 380 -7.60 11.30 12.24
C SER A 380 -6.82 10.00 12.02
N GLN A 381 -7.31 9.08 11.17
CA GLN A 381 -6.62 7.85 10.80
C GLN A 381 -5.26 8.14 10.15
N THR A 382 -5.26 9.00 9.13
CA THR A 382 -4.05 9.30 8.36
C THR A 382 -3.02 10.07 9.21
N ALA A 383 -3.45 10.98 10.07
CA ALA A 383 -2.58 11.74 10.98
C ALA A 383 -1.73 10.83 11.88
N THR A 384 -2.27 9.68 12.31
CA THR A 384 -1.53 8.73 13.16
C THR A 384 -0.33 8.10 12.45
N MET A 385 -0.32 8.06 11.13
CA MET A 385 0.78 7.52 10.34
C MET A 385 2.11 8.25 10.57
N ALA A 386 2.07 9.53 10.95
CA ALA A 386 3.27 10.29 11.30
C ALA A 386 3.98 9.68 12.53
N PHE A 387 3.22 9.17 13.51
CA PHE A 387 3.75 8.54 14.73
C PHE A 387 4.21 7.10 14.50
N LEU A 388 3.85 6.49 13.38
CA LEU A 388 4.17 5.10 13.05
C LEU A 388 5.32 5.01 12.04
N PHE A 389 5.16 5.62 10.87
CA PHE A 389 6.04 5.37 9.73
C PHE A 389 7.49 5.79 10.01
N VAL A 390 7.70 7.01 10.50
CA VAL A 390 9.06 7.55 10.74
C VAL A 390 9.77 6.85 11.89
N PRO A 391 9.15 6.69 13.09
CA PRO A 391 9.81 6.01 14.19
C PRO A 391 10.10 4.53 13.91
N ILE A 392 9.15 3.79 13.28
CA ILE A 392 9.36 2.38 12.92
C ILE A 392 10.53 2.25 11.93
N SER A 393 10.52 3.04 10.84
CA SER A 393 11.63 3.00 9.87
C SER A 393 12.97 3.32 10.52
N THR A 394 13.02 4.28 11.45
CA THR A 394 14.25 4.68 12.13
C THR A 394 14.80 3.57 13.01
N ILE A 395 13.97 2.95 13.85
CA ILE A 395 14.41 1.93 14.80
C ILE A 395 14.72 0.59 14.10
N THR A 396 14.01 0.26 13.03
CA THR A 396 14.22 -0.97 12.25
C THR A 396 15.63 -1.05 11.67
N TYR A 397 16.17 0.07 11.19
CA TYR A 397 17.51 0.11 10.60
C TYR A 397 18.60 0.60 11.56
N ALA A 398 18.26 0.87 12.84
CA ALA A 398 19.22 1.42 13.79
C ALA A 398 20.41 0.48 14.07
N THR A 399 20.14 -0.81 14.18
CA THR A 399 21.11 -1.86 14.54
C THR A 399 21.52 -2.74 13.35
N LEU A 400 20.93 -2.54 12.18
CA LEU A 400 21.20 -3.38 11.00
C LEU A 400 22.58 -3.02 10.38
N PRO A 401 23.46 -4.00 10.09
CA PRO A 401 24.69 -3.79 9.36
C PRO A 401 24.45 -3.17 7.98
N ARG A 402 25.36 -2.27 7.55
CA ARG A 402 25.23 -1.53 6.27
C ARG A 402 25.14 -2.43 5.04
N GLU A 403 25.87 -3.56 5.07
CA GLU A 403 25.89 -4.55 3.99
C GLU A 403 24.53 -5.19 3.74
N LEU A 404 23.69 -5.25 4.80
CA LEU A 404 22.34 -5.82 4.74
C LEU A 404 21.25 -4.79 4.44
N ASN A 405 21.59 -3.51 4.28
CA ASN A 405 20.59 -2.45 4.01
C ASN A 405 19.74 -2.72 2.76
N ALA A 406 20.32 -3.28 1.70
CA ALA A 406 19.61 -3.57 0.45
C ALA A 406 18.57 -4.68 0.64
N ASP A 407 18.98 -5.81 1.26
CA ASP A 407 18.08 -6.93 1.54
C ASP A 407 17.02 -6.52 2.58
N GLY A 408 17.45 -5.77 3.61
CA GLY A 408 16.55 -5.23 4.61
C GLY A 408 15.49 -4.31 4.02
N SER A 409 15.87 -3.39 3.13
CA SER A 409 14.92 -2.48 2.47
C SER A 409 13.93 -3.21 1.57
N ALA A 410 14.38 -4.24 0.86
CA ALA A 410 13.54 -5.10 0.04
C ALA A 410 12.50 -5.83 0.89
N LEU A 411 12.94 -6.54 1.94
CA LEU A 411 12.07 -7.29 2.84
C LEU A 411 11.10 -6.40 3.63
N PHE A 412 11.57 -5.25 4.11
CA PHE A 412 10.75 -4.27 4.82
C PHE A 412 9.61 -3.73 3.95
N SER A 413 9.92 -3.36 2.70
CA SER A 413 8.92 -2.89 1.73
C SER A 413 7.99 -4.01 1.29
N MET A 414 8.53 -5.22 1.07
CA MET A 414 7.76 -6.41 0.71
C MET A 414 6.71 -6.73 1.78
N VAL A 415 7.11 -6.87 3.04
CA VAL A 415 6.17 -7.21 4.14
C VAL A 415 5.09 -6.15 4.27
N ARG A 416 5.43 -4.86 4.17
CA ARG A 416 4.45 -3.78 4.18
C ARG A 416 3.44 -3.90 3.04
N ASN A 417 3.90 -4.14 1.81
CA ASN A 417 3.03 -4.17 0.63
C ASN A 417 2.19 -5.44 0.59
N VAL A 418 2.77 -6.61 0.90
CA VAL A 418 2.04 -7.89 0.95
C VAL A 418 0.96 -7.88 2.03
N LEU A 419 1.28 -7.46 3.26
CA LEU A 419 0.27 -7.34 4.31
C LEU A 419 -0.75 -6.25 4.01
N GLY A 420 -0.36 -5.21 3.29
CA GLY A 420 -1.27 -4.20 2.77
C GLY A 420 -2.27 -4.78 1.77
N SER A 421 -1.81 -5.52 0.77
CA SER A 421 -2.65 -6.19 -0.24
C SER A 421 -3.59 -7.20 0.41
N LEU A 422 -3.06 -8.10 1.26
CA LEU A 422 -3.87 -9.05 2.04
C LEU A 422 -4.96 -8.36 2.87
N SER A 423 -4.64 -7.21 3.46
CA SER A 423 -5.60 -6.47 4.28
C SER A 423 -6.69 -5.77 3.46
N ILE A 424 -6.37 -5.32 2.25
CA ILE A 424 -7.37 -4.77 1.32
C ILE A 424 -8.41 -5.84 1.00
N SER A 425 -7.94 -6.98 0.47
CA SER A 425 -8.82 -8.08 0.06
C SER A 425 -9.58 -8.66 1.24
N GLY A 426 -8.90 -8.88 2.38
CA GLY A 426 -9.55 -9.36 3.61
C GLY A 426 -10.62 -8.39 4.14
N ALA A 427 -10.37 -7.09 4.10
CA ALA A 427 -11.34 -6.10 4.56
C ALA A 427 -12.53 -5.97 3.60
N THR A 428 -12.32 -6.08 2.29
CA THR A 428 -13.39 -6.08 1.27
C THR A 428 -14.25 -7.35 1.39
N ALA A 429 -13.64 -8.52 1.52
CA ALA A 429 -14.33 -9.78 1.76
C ALA A 429 -15.15 -9.73 3.06
N LEU A 430 -14.58 -9.21 4.15
CA LEU A 430 -15.32 -9.03 5.41
C LEU A 430 -16.54 -8.11 5.26
N VAL A 431 -16.43 -7.02 4.49
CA VAL A 431 -17.61 -6.17 4.20
C VAL A 431 -18.69 -6.98 3.47
N THR A 432 -18.32 -7.78 2.48
CA THR A 432 -19.26 -8.61 1.71
C THR A 432 -19.91 -9.67 2.58
N GLU A 433 -19.14 -10.44 3.34
CA GLU A 433 -19.62 -11.49 4.25
C GLU A 433 -20.53 -10.93 5.34
N LEU A 434 -20.14 -9.83 6.00
CA LEU A 434 -20.94 -9.19 7.03
C LEU A 434 -22.24 -8.62 6.46
N ARG A 435 -22.22 -8.07 5.24
CA ARG A 435 -23.45 -7.65 4.55
C ARG A 435 -24.41 -8.83 4.33
N GLN A 436 -23.91 -9.98 3.87
CA GLN A 436 -24.73 -11.18 3.68
C GLN A 436 -25.26 -11.71 5.02
N ALA A 437 -24.43 -11.76 6.06
CA ALA A 437 -24.84 -12.17 7.39
C ALA A 437 -25.93 -11.26 7.97
N HIS A 438 -25.74 -9.94 7.91
CA HIS A 438 -26.77 -8.99 8.37
C HIS A 438 -28.04 -9.08 7.54
N GLN A 439 -27.93 -9.26 6.22
CA GLN A 439 -29.09 -9.45 5.36
C GLN A 439 -29.90 -10.68 5.79
N THR A 440 -29.22 -11.81 5.98
CA THR A 440 -29.86 -13.05 6.42
C THR A 440 -30.55 -12.90 7.78
N HIS A 441 -29.90 -12.23 8.75
CA HIS A 441 -30.47 -12.01 10.08
C HIS A 441 -31.61 -10.99 10.09
N MET A 442 -31.57 -9.97 9.25
CA MET A 442 -32.53 -8.88 9.30
C MET A 442 -33.71 -9.04 8.34
N VAL A 443 -33.61 -9.92 7.32
CA VAL A 443 -34.66 -10.10 6.32
C VAL A 443 -35.97 -10.58 6.92
N HIS A 444 -35.96 -11.33 8.04
CA HIS A 444 -37.14 -11.81 8.71
C HIS A 444 -38.02 -10.67 9.31
N TRP A 445 -37.41 -9.49 9.55
CA TRP A 445 -38.15 -8.29 9.98
C TRP A 445 -38.82 -7.55 8.80
N MET A 446 -38.48 -7.89 7.56
CA MET A 446 -38.99 -7.30 6.33
C MET A 446 -40.26 -7.99 5.84
N THR A 447 -41.21 -8.16 6.74
CA THR A 447 -42.49 -8.83 6.45
C THR A 447 -43.68 -7.99 6.88
N PRO A 448 -44.85 -8.16 6.23
CA PRO A 448 -46.10 -7.43 6.59
C PRO A 448 -46.58 -7.64 8.04
N PHE A 449 -46.04 -8.62 8.76
CA PHE A 449 -46.37 -8.89 10.16
C PHE A 449 -45.72 -7.91 11.13
N HIS A 450 -44.73 -7.11 10.67
CA HIS A 450 -44.05 -6.12 11.48
C HIS A 450 -44.58 -4.70 11.22
N GLN A 451 -44.98 -4.00 12.27
CA GLN A 451 -45.51 -2.65 12.18
C GLN A 451 -44.53 -1.65 11.52
N PRO A 452 -43.23 -1.59 11.84
CA PRO A 452 -42.28 -0.66 11.18
C PRO A 452 -42.17 -0.86 9.67
N PHE A 453 -42.27 -2.10 9.20
CA PHE A 453 -42.30 -2.40 7.75
C PHE A 453 -43.51 -1.76 7.07
N ASN A 454 -44.72 -1.93 7.66
CA ASN A 454 -45.94 -1.39 7.10
C ASN A 454 -45.98 0.15 7.14
N GLU A 455 -45.47 0.75 8.23
CA GLU A 455 -45.36 2.20 8.36
C GLU A 455 -44.44 2.80 7.29
N TYR A 456 -43.25 2.21 7.11
CA TYR A 456 -42.30 2.68 6.10
C TYR A 456 -42.86 2.46 4.68
N LEU A 457 -43.46 1.30 4.42
CA LEU A 457 -44.05 1.00 3.11
C LEU A 457 -45.17 1.97 2.78
N SER A 458 -46.08 2.31 3.74
CA SER A 458 -47.15 3.27 3.56
C SER A 458 -46.61 4.68 3.27
N GLN A 459 -45.60 5.14 4.01
CA GLN A 459 -44.94 6.42 3.75
C GLN A 459 -44.27 6.46 2.37
N ALA A 460 -43.59 5.37 1.96
CA ALA A 460 -42.98 5.25 0.64
C ALA A 460 -44.01 5.27 -0.49
N ARG A 461 -45.18 4.65 -0.28
CA ARG A 461 -46.34 4.70 -1.24
C ARG A 461 -46.87 6.12 -1.38
N ILE A 462 -47.15 6.82 -0.28
CA ILE A 462 -47.59 8.21 -0.29
C ILE A 462 -46.58 9.10 -1.02
N ALA A 463 -45.31 8.93 -0.73
CA ALA A 463 -44.25 9.68 -1.40
C ALA A 463 -44.10 9.36 -2.90
N ALA A 464 -44.42 8.14 -3.33
CA ALA A 464 -44.41 7.74 -4.74
C ALA A 464 -45.63 8.36 -5.48
N LEU A 465 -46.81 8.32 -4.88
CA LEU A 465 -48.03 8.98 -5.41
C LEU A 465 -47.80 10.49 -5.56
N ALA A 466 -47.24 11.15 -4.55
CA ALA A 466 -46.93 12.58 -4.58
C ALA A 466 -45.94 12.98 -5.69
N ARG A 467 -45.13 12.02 -6.17
CA ARG A 467 -44.21 12.20 -7.31
C ARG A 467 -44.83 11.89 -8.67
N GLY A 468 -46.12 11.55 -8.71
CA GLY A 468 -46.86 11.31 -9.94
C GLY A 468 -46.75 9.88 -10.52
N PHE A 469 -46.29 8.90 -9.74
CA PHE A 469 -46.30 7.51 -10.21
C PHE A 469 -47.71 6.98 -10.26
N ALA A 470 -48.07 6.22 -11.32
CA ALA A 470 -49.38 5.61 -11.48
C ALA A 470 -49.60 4.49 -10.45
N GLU A 471 -50.87 4.36 -9.98
CA GLU A 471 -51.26 3.37 -8.95
C GLU A 471 -50.69 1.94 -9.16
N PRO A 472 -50.66 1.36 -10.37
CA PRO A 472 -50.15 0.01 -10.56
C PRO A 472 -48.63 -0.12 -10.26
N VAL A 473 -47.88 0.98 -10.36
CA VAL A 473 -46.42 1.00 -10.22
C VAL A 473 -45.99 1.43 -8.80
N VAL A 474 -46.87 2.09 -8.06
CA VAL A 474 -46.57 2.66 -6.72
C VAL A 474 -46.06 1.61 -5.74
N ASN A 475 -46.61 0.42 -5.72
CA ASN A 475 -46.19 -0.66 -4.83
C ASN A 475 -44.74 -1.12 -5.14
N SER A 476 -44.42 -1.30 -6.41
CA SER A 476 -43.08 -1.71 -6.84
C SER A 476 -42.04 -0.63 -6.54
N VAL A 477 -42.38 0.64 -6.76
CA VAL A 477 -41.50 1.77 -6.42
C VAL A 477 -41.30 1.89 -4.90
N ALA A 478 -42.39 1.75 -4.11
CA ALA A 478 -42.30 1.80 -2.65
C ALA A 478 -41.47 0.65 -2.08
N MET A 479 -41.67 -0.57 -2.59
CA MET A 479 -40.88 -1.75 -2.21
C MET A 479 -39.40 -1.61 -2.61
N GLY A 480 -39.14 -1.10 -3.79
CA GLY A 480 -37.76 -0.81 -4.24
C GLY A 480 -37.03 0.19 -3.32
N LYS A 481 -37.74 1.25 -2.87
CA LYS A 481 -37.20 2.21 -1.91
C LYS A 481 -36.94 1.59 -0.54
N LEU A 482 -37.88 0.77 -0.06
CA LEU A 482 -37.74 0.03 1.19
C LEU A 482 -36.51 -0.88 1.13
N TYR A 483 -36.33 -1.65 0.04
CA TYR A 483 -35.18 -2.51 -0.17
C TYR A 483 -33.88 -1.72 -0.26
N GLN A 484 -33.87 -0.59 -0.94
CA GLN A 484 -32.70 0.30 -1.00
C GLN A 484 -32.30 0.82 0.39
N GLN A 485 -33.29 1.25 1.20
CA GLN A 485 -33.01 1.69 2.58
C GLN A 485 -32.51 0.56 3.46
N PHE A 486 -33.09 -0.62 3.34
CA PHE A 486 -32.67 -1.83 4.04
C PHE A 486 -31.22 -2.20 3.68
N SER A 487 -30.90 -2.29 2.40
CA SER A 487 -29.55 -2.58 1.92
C SER A 487 -28.52 -1.54 2.38
N LYS A 488 -28.93 -0.25 2.45
CA LYS A 488 -28.10 0.83 2.98
C LYS A 488 -27.77 0.63 4.46
N GLN A 489 -28.77 0.25 5.29
CA GLN A 489 -28.57 0.00 6.72
C GLN A 489 -27.64 -1.21 6.95
N ILE A 490 -27.85 -2.29 6.24
CA ILE A 490 -26.99 -3.48 6.28
C ILE A 490 -25.53 -3.11 5.94
N ALA A 491 -25.34 -2.33 4.88
CA ALA A 491 -24.01 -1.89 4.49
C ALA A 491 -23.33 -1.06 5.59
N ILE A 492 -24.06 -0.12 6.21
CA ILE A 492 -23.52 0.71 7.31
C ILE A 492 -23.08 -0.16 8.49
N LEU A 493 -23.87 -1.17 8.87
CA LEU A 493 -23.50 -2.10 9.95
C LEU A 493 -22.24 -2.87 9.61
N ALA A 494 -22.13 -3.43 8.41
CA ALA A 494 -20.96 -4.16 7.95
C ALA A 494 -19.69 -3.28 7.97
N TYR A 495 -19.77 -2.06 7.45
CA TYR A 495 -18.62 -1.13 7.50
C TYR A 495 -18.22 -0.75 8.93
N ASN A 496 -19.19 -0.54 9.83
CA ASN A 496 -18.92 -0.27 11.24
C ASN A 496 -18.16 -1.43 11.91
N GLU A 497 -18.57 -2.66 11.65
CA GLU A 497 -17.90 -3.85 12.19
C GLU A 497 -16.48 -4.01 11.64
N VAL A 498 -16.26 -3.76 10.35
CA VAL A 498 -14.91 -3.80 9.77
C VAL A 498 -14.01 -2.72 10.41
N PHE A 499 -14.48 -1.49 10.60
CA PHE A 499 -13.71 -0.47 11.31
C PHE A 499 -13.44 -0.87 12.77
N MET A 500 -14.38 -1.52 13.44
CA MET A 500 -14.20 -2.03 14.80
C MET A 500 -13.13 -3.12 14.84
N ILE A 501 -13.14 -4.07 13.92
CA ILE A 501 -12.14 -5.15 13.81
C ILE A 501 -10.75 -4.56 13.57
N LEU A 502 -10.60 -3.63 12.62
CA LEU A 502 -9.34 -2.95 12.35
C LEU A 502 -8.85 -2.14 13.56
N GLY A 503 -9.77 -1.48 14.27
CA GLY A 503 -9.46 -0.72 15.49
C GLY A 503 -8.95 -1.61 16.62
N ILE A 504 -9.64 -2.71 16.90
CA ILE A 504 -9.21 -3.70 17.90
C ILE A 504 -7.86 -4.32 17.47
N GLY A 505 -7.72 -4.70 16.20
CA GLY A 505 -6.47 -5.20 15.64
C GLY A 505 -5.30 -4.24 15.89
N SER A 506 -5.49 -2.95 15.64
CA SER A 506 -4.48 -1.93 15.93
C SER A 506 -4.10 -1.85 17.42
N LEU A 507 -5.10 -1.94 18.32
CA LEU A 507 -4.85 -1.94 19.78
C LEU A 507 -4.09 -3.19 20.23
N LEU A 508 -4.37 -4.34 19.63
CA LEU A 508 -3.67 -5.60 19.92
C LEU A 508 -2.19 -5.56 19.48
N VAL A 509 -1.81 -4.69 18.56
CA VAL A 509 -0.40 -4.49 18.16
C VAL A 509 0.39 -3.70 19.21
N VAL A 510 -0.26 -2.87 20.04
CA VAL A 510 0.42 -1.99 21.02
C VAL A 510 1.41 -2.73 21.93
N PRO A 511 1.09 -3.87 22.56
CA PRO A 511 2.05 -4.61 23.40
C PRO A 511 3.32 -5.04 22.64
N PHE A 512 3.21 -5.37 21.35
CA PHE A 512 4.36 -5.81 20.54
C PHE A 512 5.37 -4.70 20.29
N CYS A 513 4.98 -3.43 20.41
CA CYS A 513 5.92 -2.30 20.29
C CYS A 513 6.99 -2.34 21.38
N PHE A 514 6.72 -2.91 22.54
CA PHE A 514 7.66 -3.03 23.65
C PHE A 514 8.70 -4.16 23.45
N LEU A 515 8.55 -4.97 22.43
CA LEU A 515 9.59 -5.91 22.01
C LEU A 515 10.78 -5.21 21.36
N MET A 516 10.66 -3.95 20.95
CA MET A 516 11.76 -3.17 20.38
C MET A 516 12.72 -2.68 21.47
N SER A 517 13.98 -2.46 21.09
CA SER A 517 14.99 -1.92 22.01
C SER A 517 14.66 -0.49 22.45
N PRO A 518 15.07 -0.06 23.67
CA PRO A 518 14.78 1.26 24.21
C PRO A 518 15.69 2.34 23.62
N LEU A 519 15.61 2.57 22.30
CA LEU A 519 16.41 3.56 21.58
C LEU A 519 15.66 4.88 21.43
N LYS A 520 16.41 5.99 21.40
CA LYS A 520 15.95 7.31 20.95
C LYS A 520 16.44 7.56 19.53
N GLY A 521 15.84 8.54 18.84
CA GLY A 521 16.19 8.85 17.45
C GLY A 521 17.63 9.30 17.21
N ASP A 522 18.30 9.82 18.23
CA ASP A 522 19.69 10.29 18.18
C ASP A 522 20.70 9.33 18.85
N ASP A 523 20.23 8.23 19.46
CA ASP A 523 21.12 7.24 20.08
C ASP A 523 21.96 6.54 18.99
N LYS A 524 23.26 6.47 19.20
CA LYS A 524 24.14 5.59 18.44
C LYS A 524 23.88 4.14 18.90
N PRO A 525 23.92 3.17 18.00
CA PRO A 525 23.85 1.75 18.34
C PRO A 525 25.04 1.32 19.19
#